data_858d9b51f691ade427646af6112ca9cf
#
_entry.id   858d9b51f691ade427646af6112ca9cf
#
_cell.length_a   1.000
_cell.length_b   1.000
_cell.length_c   1.000
_cell.angle_alpha   90.00
_cell.angle_beta   90.00
_cell.angle_gamma   90.00
#
_symmetry.space_group_name_H-M   'P 1'
#
loop_
_entity.id
_entity.type
_entity.pdbx_description
1 polymer ?
#
loop_
_entity_poly.entity_id
_entity_poly.type
_entity_poly.pdbx_seq_one_letter_code
_entity_poly.pdbx_strand_id
1 'polypeptide(L)'
;MLNLNRASLSLEPINVAVNDAIERAAATTAELPRPYLGASIIGHECARRCQYDWWCRPVLAARTREIFDRGHYFEERARRHLAAIGFKFAPPEALAFTAAGGALRGHADGIIHSGPNLPGAYLIFPLIWEHKAVNAKNWRAVERDGLEKTFPQYAAQVALYQAYLDITNPALSTVTNADTCEWLHFLVPFNAERAQLVG
;
A
#
# COMPACT_ATOMS: atom_id res chain seq x y z
N MET A 1 1.03 25.22 38.87
CA MET A 1 -0.23 24.48 38.70
C MET A 1 -0.10 23.74 37.39
N LEU A 2 0.00 22.39 37.39
CA LEU A 2 0.11 21.58 36.18
C LEU A 2 -1.23 21.61 35.46
N ASN A 3 -1.24 22.14 34.23
CA ASN A 3 -2.41 22.08 33.38
C ASN A 3 -2.56 20.65 32.81
N LEU A 4 -3.48 19.88 33.37
CA LEU A 4 -3.74 18.49 32.97
C LEU A 4 -4.60 18.36 31.70
N ASN A 5 -5.00 19.48 31.10
CA ASN A 5 -5.85 19.48 29.90
C ASN A 5 -4.98 19.37 28.63
N ARG A 6 -4.58 18.15 28.25
CA ARG A 6 -3.76 17.88 27.06
C ARG A 6 -4.33 18.39 25.74
N ALA A 7 -5.62 18.70 25.68
CA ALA A 7 -6.25 19.25 24.47
C ALA A 7 -5.71 20.65 24.10
N SER A 8 -5.12 21.38 25.04
CA SER A 8 -4.61 22.74 24.80
C SER A 8 -3.18 22.76 24.23
N LEU A 9 -2.40 21.69 24.34
CA LEU A 9 -1.01 21.67 23.85
C LEU A 9 -0.89 21.77 22.34
N SER A 10 -1.87 21.27 21.59
CA SER A 10 -1.89 21.39 20.12
C SER A 10 -2.13 22.81 19.63
N LEU A 11 -2.68 23.69 20.49
CA LEU A 11 -2.95 25.10 20.23
C LEU A 11 -1.86 26.03 20.75
N GLU A 12 -0.83 25.50 21.39
CA GLU A 12 0.32 26.31 21.81
C GLU A 12 0.96 27.00 20.59
N PRO A 13 1.28 28.31 20.69
CA PRO A 13 1.80 29.07 19.55
C PRO A 13 3.00 28.44 18.85
N ILE A 14 3.88 27.80 19.60
CA ILE A 14 5.05 27.11 19.03
C ILE A 14 4.64 25.92 18.18
N ASN A 15 3.66 25.11 18.62
CA ASN A 15 3.16 23.95 17.85
C ASN A 15 2.50 24.41 16.56
N VAL A 16 1.68 25.46 16.62
CA VAL A 16 1.03 26.03 15.43
C VAL A 16 2.08 26.57 14.47
N ALA A 17 3.00 27.40 14.93
CA ALA A 17 4.03 28.01 14.09
C ALA A 17 4.94 27.00 13.39
N VAL A 18 5.39 25.96 14.12
CA VAL A 18 6.25 24.91 13.55
C VAL A 18 5.48 24.05 12.55
N ASN A 19 4.27 23.60 12.88
CA ASN A 19 3.46 22.79 11.98
C ASN A 19 3.10 23.57 10.70
N ASP A 20 2.75 24.85 10.79
CA ASP A 20 2.49 25.70 9.64
C ASP A 20 3.75 25.87 8.76
N ALA A 21 4.92 25.97 9.37
CA ALA A 21 6.17 26.03 8.63
C ALA A 21 6.49 24.72 7.89
N ILE A 22 6.23 23.56 8.53
CA ILE A 22 6.37 22.23 7.91
C ILE A 22 5.39 22.09 6.73
N GLU A 23 4.12 22.45 6.89
CA GLU A 23 3.12 22.37 5.81
C GLU A 23 3.48 23.29 4.64
N ARG A 24 3.96 24.52 4.90
CA ARG A 24 4.45 25.42 3.83
C ARG A 24 5.65 24.82 3.09
N ALA A 25 6.60 24.25 3.79
CA ALA A 25 7.76 23.60 3.17
C ALA A 25 7.32 22.38 2.32
N ALA A 26 6.39 21.57 2.81
CA ALA A 26 5.83 20.45 2.07
C ALA A 26 5.08 20.88 0.81
N ALA A 27 4.36 22.01 0.84
CA ALA A 27 3.63 22.54 -0.32
C ALA A 27 4.56 22.95 -1.47
N THR A 28 5.80 23.37 -1.16
CA THR A 28 6.79 23.74 -2.20
C THR A 28 7.43 22.54 -2.91
N THR A 29 7.33 21.35 -2.34
CA THR A 29 7.86 20.08 -2.88
C THR A 29 6.81 19.34 -3.72
N ALA A 30 5.90 20.04 -4.40
CA ALA A 30 4.82 19.43 -5.18
C ALA A 30 5.38 18.50 -6.28
N GLU A 31 5.01 17.24 -6.24
CA GLU A 31 5.29 16.32 -7.35
C GLU A 31 4.46 16.70 -8.57
N LEU A 32 5.04 16.52 -9.76
CA LEU A 32 4.29 16.68 -11.01
C LEU A 32 3.12 15.70 -11.04
N PRO A 33 1.94 16.13 -11.53
CA PRO A 33 0.80 15.24 -11.68
C PRO A 33 1.16 14.05 -12.57
N ARG A 34 0.85 12.85 -12.10
CA ARG A 34 1.05 11.64 -12.93
C ARG A 34 -0.01 11.64 -14.03
N PRO A 35 0.33 11.46 -15.31
CA PRO A 35 -0.63 11.47 -16.41
C PRO A 35 -1.40 10.13 -16.52
N TYR A 36 -1.49 9.37 -15.45
CA TYR A 36 -2.12 8.04 -15.41
C TYR A 36 -2.78 7.77 -14.05
N LEU A 37 -3.73 6.86 -14.03
CA LEU A 37 -4.34 6.32 -12.83
C LEU A 37 -3.46 5.19 -12.27
N GLY A 38 -3.10 5.27 -11.00
CA GLY A 38 -2.33 4.22 -10.32
C GLY A 38 -3.22 3.05 -9.89
N ALA A 39 -2.74 1.82 -10.01
CA ALA A 39 -3.47 0.62 -9.58
C ALA A 39 -3.91 0.65 -8.11
N SER A 40 -3.19 1.36 -7.25
CA SER A 40 -3.54 1.51 -5.82
C SER A 40 -4.82 2.30 -5.54
N ILE A 41 -5.34 3.05 -6.54
CA ILE A 41 -6.57 3.85 -6.41
C ILE A 41 -7.76 3.07 -6.97
N ILE A 42 -7.51 2.14 -7.89
CA ILE A 42 -8.52 1.28 -8.49
C ILE A 42 -9.16 0.40 -7.41
N GLY A 43 -10.46 0.17 -7.52
CA GLY A 43 -11.23 -0.57 -6.50
C GLY A 43 -11.76 0.30 -5.36
N HIS A 44 -11.56 1.61 -5.42
CA HIS A 44 -12.26 2.53 -4.54
C HIS A 44 -13.76 2.52 -4.83
N GLU A 45 -14.61 2.47 -3.79
CA GLU A 45 -16.07 2.38 -3.90
C GLU A 45 -16.69 3.50 -4.76
N CYS A 46 -16.05 4.65 -4.83
CA CYS A 46 -16.49 5.81 -5.58
C CYS A 46 -15.65 5.98 -6.86
N ALA A 47 -16.21 5.60 -8.02
CA ALA A 47 -15.58 5.81 -9.33
C ALA A 47 -15.26 7.30 -9.61
N ARG A 48 -16.09 8.23 -9.11
CA ARG A 48 -15.82 9.67 -9.22
C ARG A 48 -14.54 10.07 -8.48
N ARG A 49 -14.21 9.41 -7.38
CA ARG A 49 -12.94 9.62 -6.67
C ARG A 49 -11.74 9.26 -7.56
N CYS A 50 -11.81 8.15 -8.28
CA CYS A 50 -10.76 7.76 -9.22
C CYS A 50 -10.58 8.81 -10.33
N GLN A 51 -11.67 9.39 -10.85
CA GLN A 51 -11.61 10.48 -11.83
C GLN A 51 -10.96 11.74 -11.26
N TYR A 52 -11.32 12.15 -10.05
CA TYR A 52 -10.69 13.31 -9.40
C TYR A 52 -9.21 13.08 -9.13
N ASP A 53 -8.83 11.91 -8.66
CA ASP A 53 -7.44 11.56 -8.40
C ASP A 53 -6.62 11.54 -9.71
N TRP A 54 -7.25 11.33 -10.87
CA TRP A 54 -6.60 11.44 -12.17
C TRP A 54 -6.48 12.90 -12.64
N TRP A 55 -7.55 13.69 -12.54
CA TRP A 55 -7.60 15.04 -13.11
C TRP A 55 -7.13 16.16 -12.17
N CYS A 56 -7.38 16.01 -10.90
CA CYS A 56 -7.18 17.05 -9.88
C CYS A 56 -6.37 16.50 -8.72
N ARG A 57 -5.06 16.31 -8.92
CA ARG A 57 -4.23 15.87 -7.79
C ARG A 57 -4.08 16.99 -6.78
N PRO A 58 -4.61 16.83 -5.56
CA PRO A 58 -4.38 17.80 -4.50
C PRO A 58 -2.89 17.78 -4.10
N VAL A 59 -2.37 18.92 -3.71
CA VAL A 59 -1.10 18.99 -2.99
C VAL A 59 -1.28 18.19 -1.69
N LEU A 60 -0.43 17.19 -1.50
CA LEU A 60 -0.51 16.35 -0.30
C LEU A 60 -0.02 17.14 0.91
N ALA A 61 -0.78 17.10 2.00
CA ALA A 61 -0.35 17.60 3.30
C ALA A 61 0.93 16.88 3.76
N ALA A 62 1.80 17.55 4.50
CA ALA A 62 3.04 16.98 5.02
C ALA A 62 2.79 15.66 5.75
N ARG A 63 1.78 15.61 6.62
CA ARG A 63 1.39 14.39 7.32
C ARG A 63 1.06 13.22 6.38
N THR A 64 0.44 13.47 5.25
CA THR A 64 0.10 12.40 4.27
C THR A 64 1.36 11.85 3.62
N ARG A 65 2.33 12.70 3.33
CA ARG A 65 3.64 12.27 2.81
C ARG A 65 4.38 11.40 3.82
N GLU A 66 4.44 11.82 5.07
CA GLU A 66 5.04 11.02 6.17
C GLU A 66 4.38 9.63 6.30
N ILE A 67 3.05 9.54 6.08
CA ILE A 67 2.34 8.25 6.08
C ILE A 67 2.82 7.38 4.91
N PHE A 68 3.03 7.95 3.72
CA PHE A 68 3.54 7.22 2.55
C PHE A 68 4.98 6.78 2.74
N ASP A 69 5.85 7.67 3.22
CA ASP A 69 7.27 7.37 3.50
C ASP A 69 7.40 6.27 4.55
N ARG A 70 6.58 6.32 5.58
CA ARG A 70 6.48 5.23 6.57
C ARG A 70 6.02 3.91 5.92
N GLY A 71 5.10 3.97 4.95
CA GLY A 71 4.66 2.80 4.18
C GLY A 71 5.83 2.17 3.43
N HIS A 72 6.59 2.95 2.68
CA HIS A 72 7.79 2.50 1.96
C HIS A 72 8.88 1.95 2.89
N TYR A 73 9.08 2.58 4.04
CA TYR A 73 10.02 2.08 5.05
C TYR A 73 9.65 0.66 5.52
N PHE A 74 8.39 0.40 5.84
CA PHE A 74 7.94 -0.92 6.28
C PHE A 74 7.95 -1.95 5.16
N GLU A 75 7.61 -1.56 3.93
CA GLU A 75 7.69 -2.41 2.72
C GLU A 75 9.13 -2.91 2.53
N GLU A 76 10.11 -2.01 2.50
CA GLU A 76 11.52 -2.37 2.33
C GLU A 76 12.02 -3.28 3.47
N ARG A 77 11.59 -3.04 4.70
CA ARG A 77 11.92 -3.90 5.83
C ARG A 77 11.31 -5.29 5.69
N ALA A 78 10.04 -5.39 5.34
CA ALA A 78 9.36 -6.66 5.12
C ALA A 78 10.04 -7.45 4.00
N ARG A 79 10.39 -6.80 2.89
CA ARG A 79 11.13 -7.39 1.77
C ARG A 79 12.47 -7.97 2.22
N ARG A 80 13.25 -7.22 3.02
CA ARG A 80 14.53 -7.71 3.56
C ARG A 80 14.36 -8.94 4.45
N HIS A 81 13.33 -8.96 5.31
CA HIS A 81 13.07 -10.11 6.16
C HIS A 81 12.68 -11.34 5.36
N LEU A 82 11.82 -11.19 4.35
CA LEU A 82 11.46 -12.29 3.45
C LEU A 82 12.69 -12.79 2.67
N ALA A 83 13.53 -11.88 2.16
CA ALA A 83 14.76 -12.26 1.48
C ALA A 83 15.74 -13.00 2.42
N ALA A 84 15.86 -12.58 3.68
CA ALA A 84 16.74 -13.20 4.67
C ALA A 84 16.34 -14.64 5.01
N ILE A 85 15.06 -14.98 4.96
CA ILE A 85 14.57 -16.35 5.15
C ILE A 85 14.53 -17.17 3.86
N GLY A 86 15.01 -16.62 2.74
CA GLY A 86 15.27 -17.37 1.50
C GLY A 86 14.31 -17.12 0.36
N PHE A 87 13.35 -16.18 0.47
CA PHE A 87 12.55 -15.76 -0.68
C PHE A 87 13.40 -15.03 -1.72
N LYS A 88 13.19 -15.34 -3.01
CA LYS A 88 13.90 -14.74 -4.14
C LYS A 88 12.94 -13.87 -4.94
N PHE A 89 13.23 -12.58 -4.97
CA PHE A 89 12.46 -11.58 -5.66
C PHE A 89 12.94 -11.37 -7.10
N ALA A 90 11.99 -11.04 -7.99
CA ALA A 90 12.28 -10.56 -9.32
C ALA A 90 13.00 -9.20 -9.30
N PRO A 91 13.71 -8.85 -10.37
CA PRO A 91 14.28 -7.53 -10.51
C PRO A 91 13.19 -6.47 -10.70
N PRO A 92 13.45 -5.18 -10.36
CA PRO A 92 12.46 -4.12 -10.38
C PRO A 92 11.73 -3.93 -11.73
N GLU A 93 12.40 -4.22 -12.84
CA GLU A 93 11.87 -4.05 -14.20
C GLU A 93 10.68 -4.97 -14.48
N ALA A 94 10.56 -6.08 -13.74
CA ALA A 94 9.48 -7.06 -13.90
C ALA A 94 8.19 -6.68 -13.14
N LEU A 95 8.24 -5.67 -12.28
CA LEU A 95 7.17 -5.38 -11.32
C LEU A 95 6.08 -4.45 -11.87
N ALA A 96 6.31 -3.81 -13.02
CA ALA A 96 5.44 -2.79 -13.57
C ALA A 96 4.55 -3.31 -14.70
N PHE A 97 3.34 -2.80 -14.78
CA PHE A 97 2.49 -2.94 -15.95
C PHE A 97 1.93 -1.60 -16.41
N THR A 98 1.54 -1.55 -17.69
CA THR A 98 0.86 -0.41 -18.31
C THR A 98 -0.30 -0.93 -19.12
N ALA A 99 -1.49 -0.37 -18.95
CA ALA A 99 -2.73 -0.77 -19.59
C ALA A 99 -3.53 0.45 -20.07
N ALA A 100 -4.64 0.20 -20.79
CA ALA A 100 -5.56 1.23 -21.31
C ALA A 100 -4.81 2.36 -22.05
N GLY A 101 -3.90 2.01 -22.97
CA GLY A 101 -3.11 3.00 -23.72
C GLY A 101 -2.21 3.90 -22.86
N GLY A 102 -1.84 3.46 -21.68
CA GLY A 102 -1.01 4.20 -20.73
C GLY A 102 -1.79 4.96 -19.65
N ALA A 103 -3.12 4.93 -19.72
CA ALA A 103 -3.98 5.59 -18.74
C ALA A 103 -4.01 4.88 -17.37
N LEU A 104 -3.74 3.57 -17.33
CA LEU A 104 -3.61 2.79 -16.10
C LEU A 104 -2.20 2.24 -15.98
N ARG A 105 -1.58 2.42 -14.82
CA ARG A 105 -0.27 1.84 -14.51
C ARG A 105 -0.24 1.29 -13.09
N GLY A 106 0.53 0.23 -12.92
CA GLY A 106 0.77 -0.37 -11.62
C GLY A 106 2.22 -0.82 -11.48
N HIS A 107 2.64 -0.92 -10.24
CA HIS A 107 3.93 -1.45 -9.85
C HIS A 107 3.69 -2.28 -8.60
N ALA A 108 3.87 -3.60 -8.70
CA ALA A 108 3.76 -4.50 -7.56
C ALA A 108 4.95 -4.30 -6.62
N ASP A 109 4.75 -4.51 -5.33
CA ASP A 109 5.83 -4.41 -4.34
C ASP A 109 6.87 -5.53 -4.53
N GLY A 110 6.47 -6.66 -5.14
CA GLY A 110 7.38 -7.72 -5.53
C GLY A 110 6.73 -8.84 -6.35
N ILE A 111 7.56 -9.54 -7.09
CA ILE A 111 7.28 -10.88 -7.63
C ILE A 111 8.28 -11.83 -7.00
N ILE A 112 7.80 -12.90 -6.39
CA ILE A 112 8.65 -13.92 -5.75
C ILE A 112 8.69 -15.15 -6.65
N HIS A 113 9.90 -15.56 -7.08
CA HIS A 113 10.11 -16.71 -7.96
C HIS A 113 10.30 -18.03 -7.22
N SER A 114 10.83 -17.97 -6.01
CA SER A 114 11.04 -19.14 -5.16
C SER A 114 11.19 -18.73 -3.69
N GLY A 115 11.06 -19.69 -2.80
CA GLY A 115 11.17 -19.43 -1.37
C GLY A 115 11.48 -20.70 -0.58
N PRO A 116 11.61 -20.58 0.75
CA PRO A 116 11.87 -21.69 1.63
C PRO A 116 10.67 -22.65 1.69
N ASN A 117 10.93 -23.89 2.04
CA ASN A 117 9.86 -24.80 2.44
C ASN A 117 9.40 -24.42 3.86
N LEU A 118 8.20 -23.89 3.97
CA LEU A 118 7.61 -23.47 5.24
C LEU A 118 6.59 -24.52 5.70
N PRO A 119 6.81 -25.21 6.82
CA PRO A 119 5.86 -26.18 7.34
C PRO A 119 4.47 -25.58 7.54
N GLY A 120 3.43 -26.21 6.97
CA GLY A 120 2.07 -25.75 7.06
C GLY A 120 1.68 -24.63 6.09
N ALA A 121 2.58 -24.13 5.23
CA ALA A 121 2.30 -23.18 4.19
C ALA A 121 2.65 -23.74 2.81
N TYR A 122 1.66 -23.77 1.90
CA TYR A 122 1.88 -24.21 0.53
C TYR A 122 1.89 -22.99 -0.39
N LEU A 123 3.07 -22.67 -0.94
CA LEU A 123 3.27 -21.54 -1.85
C LEU A 123 3.51 -22.04 -3.27
N ILE A 124 2.84 -21.42 -4.23
CA ILE A 124 3.02 -21.73 -5.67
C ILE A 124 3.72 -20.52 -6.30
N PHE A 125 4.86 -20.76 -6.94
CA PHE A 125 5.67 -19.73 -7.57
C PHE A 125 5.54 -19.75 -9.10
N PRO A 126 5.73 -18.60 -9.80
CA PRO A 126 5.91 -17.27 -9.23
C PRO A 126 4.64 -16.76 -8.57
N LEU A 127 4.77 -15.87 -7.61
CA LEU A 127 3.63 -15.21 -6.97
C LEU A 127 3.86 -13.71 -6.79
N ILE A 128 2.78 -12.93 -6.82
CA ILE A 128 2.80 -11.50 -6.48
C ILE A 128 2.98 -11.36 -4.96
N TRP A 129 3.82 -10.44 -4.55
CA TRP A 129 3.91 -9.98 -3.17
C TRP A 129 3.45 -8.53 -3.07
N GLU A 130 2.57 -8.25 -2.13
CA GLU A 130 2.04 -6.91 -1.85
C GLU A 130 2.12 -6.64 -0.36
N HIS A 131 2.57 -5.44 0.01
CA HIS A 131 2.77 -5.02 1.39
C HIS A 131 1.86 -3.84 1.76
N LYS A 132 1.35 -3.85 2.98
CA LYS A 132 0.63 -2.70 3.54
C LYS A 132 1.04 -2.45 4.98
N ALA A 133 1.40 -1.20 5.29
CA ALA A 133 1.59 -0.74 6.66
C ALA A 133 0.33 -0.02 7.14
N VAL A 134 -0.26 -0.50 8.21
CA VAL A 134 -1.50 0.05 8.79
C VAL A 134 -1.33 0.32 10.28
N ASN A 135 -2.14 1.22 10.85
CA ASN A 135 -2.15 1.44 12.29
C ASN A 135 -2.73 0.24 13.05
N ALA A 136 -2.51 0.20 14.37
CA ALA A 136 -2.96 -0.92 15.22
C ALA A 136 -4.47 -1.19 15.15
N LYS A 137 -5.32 -0.16 14.98
CA LYS A 137 -6.76 -0.34 14.84
C LYS A 137 -7.10 -1.12 13.57
N ASN A 138 -6.55 -0.71 12.46
CA ASN A 138 -6.77 -1.34 11.16
C ASN A 138 -6.12 -2.73 11.08
N TRP A 139 -4.95 -2.92 11.71
CA TRP A 139 -4.29 -4.21 11.77
C TRP A 139 -5.15 -5.25 12.52
N ARG A 140 -5.74 -4.88 13.67
CA ARG A 140 -6.69 -5.76 14.40
C ARG A 140 -7.95 -6.06 13.60
N ALA A 141 -8.42 -5.12 12.78
CA ALA A 141 -9.55 -5.38 11.89
C ALA A 141 -9.19 -6.40 10.81
N VAL A 142 -7.99 -6.31 10.21
CA VAL A 142 -7.48 -7.29 9.25
C VAL A 142 -7.28 -8.65 9.91
N GLU A 143 -6.72 -8.70 11.12
CA GLU A 143 -6.55 -9.95 11.88
C GLU A 143 -7.88 -10.66 12.12
N ARG A 144 -8.92 -9.92 12.48
CA ARG A 144 -10.24 -10.46 12.79
C ARG A 144 -11.06 -10.83 11.55
N ASP A 145 -11.08 -9.97 10.54
CA ASP A 145 -12.03 -10.03 9.42
C ASP A 145 -11.38 -10.42 8.08
N GLY A 146 -10.05 -10.48 8.04
CA GLY A 146 -9.28 -10.71 6.82
C GLY A 146 -9.06 -9.43 6.00
N LEU A 147 -8.08 -9.51 5.07
CA LEU A 147 -7.66 -8.36 4.24
C LEU A 147 -8.77 -7.90 3.30
N GLU A 148 -9.40 -8.84 2.60
CA GLU A 148 -10.40 -8.55 1.57
C GLU A 148 -11.64 -7.83 2.12
N LYS A 149 -12.13 -8.27 3.28
CA LYS A 149 -13.30 -7.65 3.92
C LYS A 149 -12.97 -6.30 4.54
N THR A 150 -11.76 -6.16 5.08
CA THR A 150 -11.35 -4.91 5.73
C THR A 150 -10.94 -3.83 4.72
N PHE A 151 -10.27 -4.25 3.63
CA PHE A 151 -9.75 -3.36 2.60
C PHE A 151 -10.00 -3.92 1.20
N PRO A 152 -11.25 -3.85 0.68
CA PRO A 152 -11.59 -4.36 -0.65
C PRO A 152 -10.72 -3.80 -1.76
N GLN A 153 -10.30 -2.52 -1.64
CA GLN A 153 -9.41 -1.87 -2.60
C GLN A 153 -8.01 -2.51 -2.68
N TYR A 154 -7.48 -3.04 -1.57
CA TYR A 154 -6.18 -3.74 -1.61
C TYR A 154 -6.32 -5.10 -2.30
N ALA A 155 -7.43 -5.79 -2.07
CA ALA A 155 -7.72 -7.02 -2.79
C ALA A 155 -7.94 -6.77 -4.30
N ALA A 156 -8.55 -5.65 -4.69
CA ALA A 156 -8.68 -5.23 -6.08
C ALA A 156 -7.32 -4.91 -6.72
N GLN A 157 -6.46 -4.19 -6.01
CA GLN A 157 -5.09 -3.91 -6.43
C GLN A 157 -4.30 -5.18 -6.71
N VAL A 158 -4.37 -6.17 -5.81
CA VAL A 158 -3.71 -7.47 -5.98
C VAL A 158 -4.25 -8.22 -7.20
N ALA A 159 -5.58 -8.24 -7.39
CA ALA A 159 -6.19 -8.89 -8.55
C ALA A 159 -5.76 -8.26 -9.88
N LEU A 160 -5.60 -6.92 -9.93
CA LEU A 160 -5.04 -6.22 -11.10
C LEU A 160 -3.60 -6.65 -11.38
N TYR A 161 -2.75 -6.69 -10.36
CA TYR A 161 -1.38 -7.14 -10.53
C TYR A 161 -1.31 -8.58 -11.05
N GLN A 162 -2.12 -9.48 -10.48
CA GLN A 162 -2.19 -10.87 -10.94
C GLN A 162 -2.62 -10.97 -12.41
N ALA A 163 -3.62 -10.17 -12.82
CA ALA A 163 -4.12 -10.18 -14.20
C ALA A 163 -3.13 -9.56 -15.19
N TYR A 164 -2.59 -8.37 -14.90
CA TYR A 164 -1.76 -7.64 -15.85
C TYR A 164 -0.29 -8.08 -15.90
N LEU A 165 0.19 -8.77 -14.86
CA LEU A 165 1.52 -9.40 -14.84
C LEU A 165 1.47 -10.90 -15.20
N ASP A 166 0.27 -11.42 -15.54
CA ASP A 166 0.02 -12.83 -15.91
C ASP A 166 0.53 -13.83 -14.84
N ILE A 167 0.31 -13.51 -13.56
CA ILE A 167 0.68 -14.34 -12.41
C ILE A 167 -0.57 -14.64 -11.60
N THR A 168 -1.31 -15.68 -11.96
CA THR A 168 -2.60 -16.04 -11.36
C THR A 168 -2.48 -16.96 -10.12
N ASN A 169 -1.29 -17.35 -9.74
CA ASN A 169 -1.06 -18.03 -8.47
C ASN A 169 -1.49 -17.15 -7.28
N PRO A 170 -1.91 -17.73 -6.15
CA PRO A 170 -2.27 -16.94 -4.97
C PRO A 170 -1.16 -15.97 -4.58
N ALA A 171 -1.51 -14.69 -4.44
CA ALA A 171 -0.56 -13.65 -4.05
C ALA A 171 -0.28 -13.71 -2.54
N LEU A 172 0.94 -13.40 -2.14
CA LEU A 172 1.30 -13.24 -0.74
C LEU A 172 1.11 -11.77 -0.33
N SER A 173 0.10 -11.48 0.46
CA SER A 173 -0.07 -10.16 1.08
C SER A 173 0.51 -10.15 2.48
N THR A 174 1.35 -9.14 2.76
CA THR A 174 1.93 -8.88 4.07
C THR A 174 1.37 -7.59 4.63
N VAL A 175 0.81 -7.63 5.85
CA VAL A 175 0.29 -6.45 6.54
C VAL A 175 1.10 -6.21 7.81
N THR A 176 1.80 -5.07 7.87
CA THR A 176 2.57 -4.66 9.05
C THR A 176 1.76 -3.71 9.92
N ASN A 177 1.71 -3.99 11.23
CA ASN A 177 1.25 -3.05 12.22
C ASN A 177 2.33 -1.97 12.41
N ALA A 178 2.05 -0.75 11.95
CA ALA A 178 3.03 0.34 11.98
C ALA A 178 3.30 0.89 13.39
N ASP A 179 2.49 0.50 14.39
CA ASP A 179 2.64 0.94 15.78
C ASP A 179 3.41 -0.09 16.63
N THR A 180 3.23 -1.41 16.34
CA THR A 180 3.83 -2.51 17.13
C THR A 180 4.85 -3.35 16.35
N CYS A 181 4.96 -3.16 15.03
CA CYS A 181 5.80 -3.93 14.12
C CYS A 181 5.44 -5.42 13.98
N GLU A 182 4.23 -5.83 14.35
CA GLU A 182 3.71 -7.17 14.13
C GLU A 182 3.32 -7.37 12.68
N TRP A 183 3.37 -8.63 12.20
CA TRP A 183 3.03 -8.97 10.82
C TRP A 183 1.90 -9.99 10.73
N LEU A 184 1.07 -9.80 9.69
CA LEU A 184 0.13 -10.81 9.21
C LEU A 184 0.48 -11.14 7.76
N HIS A 185 0.32 -12.41 7.39
CA HIS A 185 0.53 -12.88 6.02
C HIS A 185 -0.69 -13.63 5.55
N PHE A 186 -1.15 -13.32 4.33
CA PHE A 186 -2.33 -13.93 3.73
C PHE A 186 -2.01 -14.41 2.31
N LEU A 187 -2.56 -15.55 1.93
CA LEU A 187 -2.62 -15.93 0.53
C LEU A 187 -3.94 -15.41 -0.06
N VAL A 188 -3.84 -14.53 -1.04
CA VAL A 188 -4.97 -13.93 -1.74
C VAL A 188 -5.15 -14.65 -3.07
N PRO A 189 -6.20 -15.46 -3.26
CA PRO A 189 -6.43 -16.15 -4.51
C PRO A 189 -6.75 -15.16 -5.63
N PHE A 190 -6.42 -15.54 -6.88
CA PHE A 190 -6.80 -14.75 -8.04
C PHE A 190 -8.32 -14.69 -8.18
N ASN A 191 -8.84 -13.50 -8.41
CA ASN A 191 -10.26 -13.25 -8.67
C ASN A 191 -10.42 -12.50 -10.00
N ALA A 192 -10.75 -13.24 -11.07
CA ALA A 192 -10.89 -12.71 -12.41
C ALA A 192 -12.04 -11.68 -12.52
N GLU A 193 -13.16 -11.91 -11.86
CA GLU A 193 -14.29 -10.97 -11.86
C GLU A 193 -13.89 -9.63 -11.25
N ARG A 194 -13.18 -9.67 -10.12
CA ARG A 194 -12.66 -8.46 -9.48
C ARG A 194 -11.68 -7.72 -10.39
N ALA A 195 -10.79 -8.43 -11.07
CA ALA A 195 -9.85 -7.82 -12.01
C ALA A 195 -10.59 -7.14 -13.19
N GLN A 196 -11.68 -7.73 -13.70
CA GLN A 196 -12.49 -7.16 -14.77
C GLN A 196 -13.34 -5.95 -14.34
N LEU A 197 -13.84 -5.94 -13.10
CA LEU A 197 -14.66 -4.83 -12.60
C LEU A 197 -13.86 -3.53 -12.39
N VAL A 198 -12.56 -3.62 -12.30
CA VAL A 198 -11.67 -2.49 -11.98
C VAL A 198 -10.66 -2.16 -13.09
N GLY A 199 -10.56 -2.96 -14.15
CA GLY A 199 -9.75 -2.74 -15.36
C GLY A 199 -10.65 -2.36 -16.51
#